data_ce1b3d48290f705641c5d8a9c3ba14a2
#
_entry.id   ce1b3d48290f705641c5d8a9c3ba14a2
#
_cell.length_a   1.000
_cell.length_b   1.000
_cell.length_c   1.000
_cell.angle_alpha   90.00
_cell.angle_beta   90.00
_cell.angle_gamma   90.00
#
_symmetry.space_group_name_H-M   'P 1'
#
loop_
_entity.id
_entity.type
_entity.pdbx_description
1 polymer ?
#
loop_
_entity_poly.entity_id
_entity_poly.type
_entity_poly.pdbx_seq_one_letter_code
_entity_poly.pdbx_strand_id
1 'polypeptide(L)'
;MKLTIEKNDTNITGILEGRLDTADSTQFAIDMEELMENADKHIVLNCEKMEFISSSGLRIFLSLRKKTISQGGDVTFKGAIPAVKQVFAITGFTALFKFED
;
A
#
# COMPACT_ATOMS: atom_id res chain seq x y z
N MET A 1 4.90 -1.26 -12.12
CA MET A 1 4.85 -0.64 -10.76
C MET A 1 6.24 -0.61 -10.17
N LYS A 2 6.64 0.53 -9.67
CA LYS A 2 7.93 0.69 -9.00
C LYS A 2 7.68 0.98 -7.52
N LEU A 3 8.34 0.24 -6.64
CA LEU A 3 8.30 0.44 -5.20
C LEU A 3 9.69 0.82 -4.71
N THR A 4 9.80 1.98 -4.07
CA THR A 4 11.03 2.43 -3.41
C THR A 4 10.76 2.48 -1.92
N ILE A 5 11.65 1.93 -1.11
CA ILE A 5 11.46 1.84 0.33
C ILE A 5 12.48 2.70 1.05
N GLU A 6 11.99 3.55 1.96
CA GLU A 6 12.81 4.40 2.82
C GLU A 6 12.50 4.05 4.27
N LYS A 7 13.52 3.81 5.07
CA LYS A 7 13.36 3.45 6.48
C LYS A 7 13.94 4.51 7.41
N ASN A 8 13.27 4.71 8.55
CA ASN A 8 13.87 5.35 9.70
C ASN A 8 13.45 4.56 10.95
N ASP A 9 13.74 5.07 12.17
CA ASP A 9 13.67 4.23 13.38
C ASP A 9 12.30 3.61 13.65
N THR A 10 11.22 4.38 13.46
CA THR A 10 9.86 3.93 13.79
C THR A 10 8.93 3.87 12.60
N ASN A 11 9.35 4.45 11.47
CA ASN A 11 8.53 4.57 10.27
C ASN A 11 9.22 3.93 9.09
N ILE A 12 8.42 3.42 8.17
CA ILE A 12 8.90 2.95 6.89
C ILE A 12 7.96 3.50 5.81
N THR A 13 8.53 4.04 4.75
CA THR A 13 7.77 4.63 3.65
C THR A 13 7.98 3.82 2.38
N GLY A 14 6.88 3.41 1.75
CA GLY A 14 6.90 2.83 0.42
C GLY A 14 6.43 3.87 -0.58
N ILE A 15 7.26 4.19 -1.56
CA ILE A 15 6.92 5.12 -2.63
C ILE A 15 6.48 4.30 -3.84
N LEU A 16 5.21 4.49 -4.25
CA LEU A 16 4.59 3.70 -5.31
C LEU A 16 4.48 4.55 -6.58
N GLU A 17 5.02 4.05 -7.69
CA GLU A 17 4.99 4.77 -8.96
C GLU A 17 4.46 3.87 -10.07
N GLY A 18 3.53 4.40 -10.87
CA GLY A 18 3.02 3.77 -12.06
C GLY A 18 1.69 3.06 -11.86
N ARG A 19 1.49 1.98 -12.59
CA ARG A 19 0.24 1.21 -12.62
C ARG A 19 0.45 -0.13 -11.93
N LEU A 20 -0.45 -0.46 -11.02
CA LEU A 20 -0.47 -1.78 -10.39
C LEU A 20 -1.63 -2.57 -10.97
N ASP A 21 -1.41 -3.14 -12.15
CA ASP A 21 -2.41 -3.97 -12.80
C ASP A 21 -2.23 -5.44 -12.40
N THR A 22 -3.12 -6.30 -12.93
CA THR A 22 -3.13 -7.71 -12.56
C THR A 22 -1.83 -8.43 -12.94
N ALA A 23 -1.23 -8.05 -14.07
CA ALA A 23 0.01 -8.68 -14.54
C ALA A 23 1.19 -8.36 -13.61
N ASP A 24 1.19 -7.18 -12.97
CA ASP A 24 2.27 -6.75 -12.09
C ASP A 24 2.14 -7.30 -10.67
N SER A 25 0.98 -7.85 -10.31
CA SER A 25 0.67 -8.22 -8.91
C SER A 25 1.64 -9.23 -8.32
N THR A 26 2.06 -10.22 -9.09
CA THR A 26 2.96 -11.27 -8.60
C THR A 26 4.31 -10.70 -8.20
N GLN A 27 4.90 -9.87 -9.05
CA GLN A 27 6.18 -9.24 -8.74
C GLN A 27 6.04 -8.23 -7.60
N PHE A 28 4.95 -7.47 -7.59
CA PHE A 28 4.69 -6.51 -6.54
C PHE A 28 4.55 -7.17 -5.17
N ALA A 29 3.91 -8.34 -5.10
CA ALA A 29 3.81 -9.09 -3.85
C ALA A 29 5.20 -9.45 -3.31
N ILE A 30 6.13 -9.79 -4.19
CA ILE A 30 7.51 -10.08 -3.81
C ILE A 30 8.20 -8.78 -3.32
N ASP A 31 8.01 -7.68 -4.04
CA ASP A 31 8.60 -6.40 -3.68
C ASP A 31 8.10 -5.90 -2.31
N MET A 32 6.89 -6.28 -1.93
CA MET A 32 6.27 -5.88 -0.66
C MET A 32 6.76 -6.68 0.54
N GLU A 33 7.55 -7.73 0.34
CA GLU A 33 8.02 -8.59 1.44
C GLU A 33 8.76 -7.80 2.50
N GLU A 34 9.56 -6.81 2.12
CA GLU A 34 10.28 -5.96 3.06
C GLU A 34 9.34 -5.17 3.96
N LEU A 35 8.23 -4.67 3.41
CA LEU A 35 7.21 -3.99 4.20
C LEU A 35 6.49 -4.97 5.14
N MET A 36 6.25 -6.18 4.68
CA MET A 36 5.64 -7.23 5.50
C MET A 36 6.52 -7.59 6.71
N GLU A 37 7.83 -7.59 6.52
CA GLU A 37 8.78 -7.87 7.59
C GLU A 37 8.87 -6.74 8.62
N ASN A 38 8.38 -5.55 8.29
CA ASN A 38 8.36 -4.38 9.15
C ASN A 38 6.95 -3.99 9.57
N ALA A 39 6.05 -4.96 9.65
CA ALA A 39 4.64 -4.73 9.93
C ALA A 39 4.35 -4.28 11.37
N ASP A 40 5.35 -4.25 12.24
CA ASP A 40 5.28 -3.69 13.59
C ASP A 40 5.47 -2.16 13.60
N LYS A 41 5.82 -1.57 12.46
CA LYS A 41 6.12 -0.14 12.33
C LYS A 41 4.96 0.64 11.72
N HIS A 42 5.08 1.96 11.72
CA HIS A 42 4.18 2.83 10.97
C HIS A 42 4.58 2.80 9.50
N ILE A 43 3.73 2.23 8.66
CA ILE A 43 3.98 2.12 7.23
C ILE A 43 3.20 3.22 6.51
N VAL A 44 3.91 4.07 5.78
CA VAL A 44 3.31 5.09 4.94
C VAL A 44 3.51 4.70 3.48
N LEU A 45 2.43 4.61 2.73
CA LEU A 45 2.47 4.32 1.31
C LEU A 45 2.19 5.60 0.54
N ASN A 46 3.24 6.18 -0.03
CA ASN A 46 3.13 7.39 -0.84
C ASN A 46 2.62 7.02 -2.22
N CYS A 47 1.41 7.43 -2.53
CA CYS A 47 0.69 7.08 -3.75
C CYS A 47 0.57 8.24 -4.72
N GLU A 48 1.30 9.33 -4.53
CA GLU A 48 1.18 10.52 -5.38
C GLU A 48 1.44 10.21 -6.86
N LYS A 49 2.28 9.23 -7.13
CA LYS A 49 2.64 8.82 -8.50
C LYS A 49 2.04 7.50 -8.90
N MET A 50 1.14 6.94 -8.10
CA MET A 50 0.40 5.74 -8.47
C MET A 50 -0.80 6.13 -9.32
N GLU A 51 -0.88 5.60 -10.54
CA GLU A 51 -1.88 5.98 -11.52
C GLU A 51 -3.10 5.06 -11.53
N PHE A 52 -2.91 3.80 -11.13
CA PHE A 52 -3.97 2.80 -11.20
C PHE A 52 -3.67 1.63 -10.27
N ILE A 53 -4.72 1.04 -9.72
CA ILE A 53 -4.63 -0.18 -8.92
C ILE A 53 -5.72 -1.16 -9.35
N SER A 54 -5.35 -2.44 -9.53
CA SER A 54 -6.27 -3.52 -9.82
C SER A 54 -6.78 -4.15 -8.52
N SER A 55 -7.81 -4.98 -8.61
CA SER A 55 -8.31 -5.72 -7.45
C SER A 55 -7.25 -6.69 -6.91
N SER A 56 -6.43 -7.27 -7.79
CA SER A 56 -5.32 -8.14 -7.35
C SER A 56 -4.27 -7.36 -6.55
N GLY A 57 -3.93 -6.14 -7.01
CA GLY A 57 -3.02 -5.27 -6.27
C GLY A 57 -3.61 -4.84 -4.94
N LEU A 58 -4.90 -4.54 -4.91
CA LEU A 58 -5.59 -4.16 -3.69
C LEU A 58 -5.52 -5.25 -2.61
N ARG A 59 -5.62 -6.52 -3.01
CA ARG A 59 -5.49 -7.65 -2.08
C ARG A 59 -4.13 -7.69 -1.39
N ILE A 60 -3.08 -7.25 -2.07
CA ILE A 60 -1.75 -7.21 -1.48
C ILE A 60 -1.71 -6.20 -0.33
N PHE A 61 -2.34 -5.04 -0.50
CA PHE A 61 -2.46 -4.05 0.57
C PHE A 61 -3.33 -4.56 1.71
N LEU A 62 -4.37 -5.34 1.44
CA LEU A 62 -5.17 -5.96 2.48
C LEU A 62 -4.34 -6.95 3.30
N SER A 63 -3.48 -7.72 2.67
CA SER A 63 -2.57 -8.63 3.36
C SER A 63 -1.60 -7.87 4.26
N LEU A 64 -1.08 -6.75 3.78
CA LEU A 64 -0.21 -5.88 4.58
C LEU A 64 -0.95 -5.34 5.81
N ARG A 65 -2.15 -4.83 5.62
CA ARG A 65 -2.97 -4.34 6.73
C ARG A 65 -3.20 -5.42 7.79
N LYS A 66 -3.56 -6.61 7.35
CA LYS A 66 -3.79 -7.74 8.25
C LYS A 66 -2.54 -8.05 9.08
N LYS A 67 -1.38 -8.01 8.45
CA LYS A 67 -0.12 -8.25 9.14
C LYS A 67 0.19 -7.15 10.15
N THR A 68 -0.02 -5.88 9.80
CA THR A 68 0.22 -4.78 10.73
C THR A 68 -0.69 -4.84 11.95
N ILE A 69 -1.96 -5.21 11.76
CA ILE A 69 -2.89 -5.38 12.88
C ILE A 69 -2.38 -6.44 13.85
N SER A 70 -1.86 -7.55 13.33
CA SER A 70 -1.37 -8.64 14.20
C SER A 70 -0.06 -8.30 14.89
N GLN A 71 0.73 -7.36 14.37
CA GLN A 71 2.06 -7.04 14.90
C GLN A 71 2.16 -5.65 15.53
N GLY A 72 1.05 -4.92 15.62
CA GLY A 72 1.02 -3.64 16.32
C GLY A 72 1.43 -2.42 15.51
N GLY A 73 1.58 -2.57 14.20
CA GLY A 73 1.85 -1.45 13.31
C GLY A 73 0.59 -0.90 12.67
N ASP A 74 0.75 -0.04 11.68
CA ASP A 74 -0.37 0.47 10.90
C ASP A 74 0.06 0.83 9.47
N VAL A 75 -0.92 1.12 8.62
CA VAL A 75 -0.71 1.50 7.22
C VAL A 75 -1.51 2.76 6.93
N THR A 76 -0.83 3.76 6.35
CA THR A 76 -1.46 4.99 5.88
C THR A 76 -1.11 5.21 4.42
N PHE A 77 -2.11 5.51 3.60
CA PHE A 77 -1.90 5.92 2.21
C PHE A 77 -1.85 7.44 2.15
N LYS A 78 -0.82 7.97 1.50
CA LYS A 78 -0.62 9.40 1.38
C LYS A 78 -0.65 9.85 -0.07
N GLY A 79 -1.40 10.90 -0.36
CA GLY A 79 -1.42 11.52 -1.67
C GLY A 79 -2.10 10.72 -2.76
N ALA A 80 -2.99 9.79 -2.42
CA ALA A 80 -3.70 8.99 -3.42
C ALA A 80 -4.57 9.89 -4.31
N ILE A 81 -4.44 9.74 -5.63
CA ILE A 81 -5.25 10.49 -6.58
C ILE A 81 -6.70 9.98 -6.57
N PRO A 82 -7.68 10.80 -7.01
CA PRO A 82 -9.09 10.39 -6.99
C PRO A 82 -9.38 9.08 -7.68
N ALA A 83 -8.71 8.78 -8.80
CA ALA A 83 -8.91 7.53 -9.52
C ALA A 83 -8.54 6.30 -8.67
N VAL A 84 -7.49 6.40 -7.85
CA VAL A 84 -7.08 5.33 -6.95
C VAL A 84 -8.03 5.23 -5.77
N LYS A 85 -8.39 6.36 -5.15
CA LYS A 85 -9.37 6.37 -4.06
C LYS A 85 -10.70 5.76 -4.47
N GLN A 86 -11.11 5.97 -5.72
CA GLN A 86 -12.37 5.44 -6.24
C GLN A 86 -12.36 3.90 -6.28
N VAL A 87 -11.24 3.29 -6.61
CA VAL A 87 -11.13 1.82 -6.59
C VAL A 87 -11.36 1.28 -5.18
N PHE A 88 -10.78 1.92 -4.16
CA PHE A 88 -11.03 1.54 -2.77
C PHE A 88 -12.51 1.72 -2.40
N ALA A 89 -13.14 2.80 -2.86
CA ALA A 89 -14.54 3.07 -2.58
C ALA A 89 -15.46 2.04 -3.23
N ILE A 90 -15.24 1.74 -4.50
CA ILE A 90 -16.06 0.79 -5.26
C ILE A 90 -15.98 -0.62 -4.66
N THR A 91 -14.81 -1.02 -4.19
CA THR A 91 -14.60 -2.33 -3.59
C THR A 91 -15.02 -2.40 -2.12
N GLY A 92 -15.40 -1.26 -1.53
CA GLY A 92 -15.82 -1.19 -0.13
C GLY A 92 -14.67 -1.17 0.87
N PHE A 93 -13.45 -0.92 0.43
CA PHE A 93 -12.27 -1.00 1.29
C PHE A 93 -11.78 0.34 1.84
N THR A 94 -12.41 1.46 1.49
CA THR A 94 -11.99 2.77 1.97
C THR A 94 -11.93 2.84 3.51
N ALA A 95 -12.91 2.24 4.18
CA ALA A 95 -12.99 2.29 5.63
C ALA A 95 -11.91 1.47 6.34
N LEU A 96 -11.23 0.58 5.62
CA LEU A 96 -10.19 -0.29 6.19
C LEU A 96 -8.82 0.38 6.24
N PHE A 97 -8.65 1.51 5.57
CA PHE A 97 -7.35 2.17 5.46
C PHE A 97 -7.44 3.64 5.83
N LYS A 98 -6.32 4.19 6.30
CA LYS A 98 -6.17 5.63 6.50
C LYS A 98 -5.69 6.27 5.21
N PHE A 99 -6.30 7.38 4.83
CA PHE A 99 -5.87 8.18 3.68
C PHE A 99 -5.54 9.59 4.15
N GLU A 100 -4.36 10.06 3.78
CA GLU A 100 -3.90 11.42 4.02
C GLU A 100 -3.59 12.11 2.69
N ASP A 101 -3.79 13.40 2.63
CA ASP A 101 -3.47 14.19 1.44
C ASP A 101 -2.01 14.61 1.37
#